data_d5f90f4c9f46948089ffdbc9506b13f1
#
_entry.id   d5f90f4c9f46948089ffdbc9506b13f1
#
_cell.length_a   1.000
_cell.length_b   1.000
_cell.length_c   1.000
_cell.angle_alpha   90.00
_cell.angle_beta   90.00
_cell.angle_gamma   90.00
#
_symmetry.space_group_name_H-M   'P 1'
#
loop_
_entity.id
_entity.type
_entity.pdbx_description
1 polymer ?
#
loop_
_entity_poly.entity_id
_entity_poly.type
_entity_poly.pdbx_seq_one_letter_code
_entity_poly.pdbx_strand_id
1 'polypeptide(L)'
;AANYVNGMMARMESREKGFDYAILLDTQGFIAEGGTESLFLVHKGRLMTSALGTVLQSITRKTLLEVAGTMGIETVTGLLNPGALDDADELFFSGTSAKLLPIRQVGDRILDEVPGPLTRRLSERMAAITSGRDEPFRHWLFPA
;
A
#
# COMPACT_ATOMS: atom_id res chain seq x y z
N ALA A 1 -6.14 -8.45 -17.71
CA ALA A 1 -5.72 -8.66 -16.32
C ALA A 1 -6.61 -9.71 -15.64
N ALA A 2 -6.58 -10.92 -16.16
CA ALA A 2 -7.45 -11.99 -15.64
C ALA A 2 -6.71 -12.92 -14.65
N ASN A 3 -5.50 -12.57 -14.21
CA ASN A 3 -4.70 -13.49 -13.40
C ASN A 3 -4.75 -13.17 -11.90
N TYR A 4 -5.96 -13.15 -11.34
CA TYR A 4 -6.15 -13.08 -9.88
C TYR A 4 -5.93 -14.41 -9.17
N VAL A 5 -5.68 -15.50 -9.90
CA VAL A 5 -5.56 -16.86 -9.32
C VAL A 5 -4.43 -16.91 -8.29
N ASN A 6 -3.26 -16.37 -8.61
CA ASN A 6 -2.13 -16.34 -7.67
C ASN A 6 -2.45 -15.57 -6.38
N GLY A 7 -3.09 -14.40 -6.51
CA GLY A 7 -3.53 -13.61 -5.37
C GLY A 7 -4.58 -14.33 -4.52
N MET A 8 -5.53 -15.01 -5.16
CA MET A 8 -6.52 -15.82 -4.46
C MET A 8 -5.89 -17.00 -3.71
N MET A 9 -4.98 -17.72 -4.35
CA MET A 9 -4.26 -18.83 -3.70
C MET A 9 -3.43 -18.36 -2.50
N ALA A 10 -2.70 -17.26 -2.66
CA ALA A 10 -1.94 -16.65 -1.58
C ALA A 10 -2.83 -16.23 -0.40
N ARG A 11 -4.02 -15.69 -0.70
CA ARG A 11 -5.00 -15.33 0.34
C ARG A 11 -5.60 -16.55 1.04
N MET A 12 -5.80 -17.64 0.35
CA MET A 12 -6.23 -18.91 0.96
C MET A 12 -5.15 -19.44 1.90
N GLU A 13 -3.91 -19.50 1.43
CA GLU A 13 -2.75 -19.93 2.23
C GLU A 13 -2.54 -19.04 3.46
N SER A 14 -2.65 -17.71 3.32
CA SER A 14 -2.51 -16.80 4.46
C SER A 14 -3.56 -17.06 5.54
N ARG A 15 -4.82 -17.34 5.14
CA ARG A 15 -5.90 -17.67 6.08
C ARG A 15 -5.68 -18.98 6.81
N GLU A 16 -5.17 -20.02 6.13
CA GLU A 16 -4.81 -21.27 6.76
C GLU A 16 -3.70 -21.10 7.81
N LYS A 17 -2.83 -20.07 7.62
CA LYS A 17 -1.79 -19.68 8.57
C LYS A 17 -2.25 -18.67 9.62
N GLY A 18 -3.54 -18.28 9.63
CA GLY A 18 -4.11 -17.36 10.61
C GLY A 18 -3.92 -15.87 10.29
N PHE A 19 -3.59 -15.53 9.02
CA PHE A 19 -3.46 -14.15 8.56
C PHE A 19 -4.59 -13.77 7.60
N ASP A 20 -4.98 -12.49 7.62
CA ASP A 20 -6.06 -11.96 6.76
C ASP A 20 -5.60 -11.70 5.31
N TYR A 21 -4.32 -11.36 5.14
CA TYR A 21 -3.73 -10.95 3.84
C TYR A 21 -2.38 -11.63 3.61
N ALA A 22 -1.97 -11.67 2.35
CA ALA A 22 -0.67 -12.14 1.93
C ALA A 22 0.15 -11.00 1.33
N ILE A 23 1.47 -11.04 1.51
CA ILE A 23 2.44 -10.27 0.74
C ILE A 23 3.10 -11.22 -0.25
N LEU A 24 3.02 -10.89 -1.53
CA LEU A 24 3.58 -11.68 -2.62
C LEU A 24 4.99 -11.20 -2.94
N LEU A 25 5.85 -12.13 -3.28
CA LEU A 25 7.15 -11.85 -3.86
C LEU A 25 7.09 -12.11 -5.37
N ASP A 26 7.94 -11.42 -6.11
CA ASP A 26 8.15 -11.71 -7.52
C ASP A 26 9.05 -12.94 -7.72
N THR A 27 9.26 -13.33 -8.96
CA THR A 27 10.08 -14.52 -9.31
C THR A 27 11.57 -14.37 -8.98
N GLN A 28 12.01 -13.16 -8.62
CA GLN A 28 13.38 -12.86 -8.20
C GLN A 28 13.50 -12.75 -6.68
N GLY A 29 12.39 -12.87 -5.94
CA GLY A 29 12.35 -12.80 -4.49
C GLY A 29 12.19 -11.40 -3.92
N PHE A 30 11.91 -10.38 -4.74
CA PHE A 30 11.59 -9.04 -4.27
C PHE A 30 10.11 -8.92 -3.90
N ILE A 31 9.81 -8.01 -2.98
CA ILE A 31 8.43 -7.67 -2.63
C ILE A 31 7.70 -7.16 -3.87
N ALA A 32 6.55 -7.74 -4.17
CA ALA A 32 5.65 -7.32 -5.23
C ALA A 32 4.47 -6.53 -4.64
N GLU A 33 3.37 -7.18 -4.34
CA GLU A 33 2.12 -6.54 -3.89
C GLU A 33 1.34 -7.49 -2.96
N GLY A 34 0.15 -7.11 -2.54
CA GLY A 34 -0.80 -8.02 -1.90
C GLY A 34 -1.52 -8.92 -2.89
N GLY A 35 -2.52 -9.68 -2.44
CA GLY A 35 -3.33 -10.52 -3.31
C GLY A 35 -4.15 -9.74 -4.35
N THR A 36 -4.62 -8.55 -3.98
CA THR A 36 -5.41 -7.61 -4.81
C THR A 36 -5.07 -6.15 -4.50
N GLU A 37 -4.12 -5.89 -3.65
CA GLU A 37 -3.75 -4.58 -3.11
C GLU A 37 -2.29 -4.26 -3.41
N SER A 38 -1.98 -2.98 -3.62
CA SER A 38 -0.59 -2.51 -3.65
C SER A 38 -0.04 -2.38 -2.23
N LEU A 39 1.20 -2.79 -2.00
CA LEU A 39 1.89 -2.65 -0.71
C LEU A 39 2.68 -1.35 -0.65
N PHE A 40 2.62 -0.70 0.51
CA PHE A 40 3.42 0.46 0.87
C PHE A 40 4.12 0.24 2.21
N LEU A 41 5.35 0.74 2.28
CA LEU A 41 6.18 0.76 3.48
C LEU A 41 6.54 2.22 3.80
N VAL A 42 6.61 2.55 5.07
CA VAL A 42 7.23 3.80 5.53
C VAL A 42 8.51 3.44 6.28
N HIS A 43 9.60 4.03 5.88
CA HIS A 43 10.88 3.90 6.58
C HIS A 43 11.57 5.26 6.68
N LYS A 44 11.84 5.70 7.90
CA LYS A 44 12.45 7.02 8.20
C LYS A 44 11.75 8.18 7.51
N GLY A 45 10.42 8.17 7.53
CA GLY A 45 9.57 9.21 6.95
C GLY A 45 9.43 9.17 5.42
N ARG A 46 10.05 8.20 4.74
CA ARG A 46 9.92 7.99 3.29
C ARG A 46 8.86 6.96 2.99
N LEU A 47 8.04 7.23 1.99
CA LEU A 47 7.02 6.30 1.49
C LEU A 47 7.61 5.46 0.36
N MET A 48 7.61 4.15 0.53
CA MET A 48 8.23 3.20 -0.38
C MET A 48 7.21 2.22 -0.94
N THR A 49 7.34 1.85 -2.20
CA THR A 49 6.52 0.82 -2.85
C THR A 49 7.30 0.17 -3.99
N SER A 50 6.91 -1.02 -4.38
CA SER A 50 7.59 -1.78 -5.44
C SER A 50 7.52 -1.07 -6.79
N ALA A 51 8.59 -1.20 -7.60
CA ALA A 51 8.63 -0.69 -8.95
C ALA A 51 7.61 -1.38 -9.85
N LEU A 52 7.18 -0.68 -10.91
CA LEU A 52 6.36 -1.28 -11.96
C LEU A 52 7.15 -2.34 -12.73
N GLY A 53 6.46 -3.37 -13.18
CA GLY A 53 7.03 -4.51 -13.91
C GLY A 53 6.43 -5.82 -13.43
N THR A 54 6.43 -6.05 -12.12
CA THR A 54 5.84 -7.24 -11.48
C THR A 54 4.57 -6.94 -10.71
N VAL A 55 4.21 -5.66 -10.55
CA VAL A 55 3.02 -5.19 -9.82
C VAL A 55 2.05 -4.46 -10.75
N LEU A 56 0.78 -4.48 -10.38
CA LEU A 56 -0.26 -3.74 -11.09
C LEU A 56 -0.06 -2.22 -10.91
N GLN A 57 -0.14 -1.46 -11.99
CA GLN A 57 -0.22 0.00 -11.94
C GLN A 57 -1.62 0.43 -11.47
N SER A 58 -1.88 0.26 -10.18
CA SER A 58 -3.15 0.61 -9.56
C SER A 58 -3.38 2.13 -9.60
N ILE A 59 -4.63 2.54 -9.91
CA ILE A 59 -5.05 3.95 -9.84
C ILE A 59 -4.83 4.49 -8.42
N THR A 60 -5.25 3.74 -7.39
CA THR A 60 -5.07 4.13 -5.99
C THR A 60 -3.60 4.30 -5.64
N ARG A 61 -2.73 3.40 -6.11
CA ARG A 61 -1.27 3.52 -5.92
C ARG A 61 -0.73 4.81 -6.53
N LYS A 62 -1.10 5.09 -7.80
CA LYS A 62 -0.68 6.32 -8.49
C LYS A 62 -1.14 7.56 -7.74
N THR A 63 -2.41 7.59 -7.36
CA THR A 63 -3.02 8.67 -6.55
C THR A 63 -2.26 8.91 -5.26
N LEU A 64 -1.94 7.85 -4.51
CA LEU A 64 -1.21 7.96 -3.24
C LEU A 64 0.19 8.54 -3.41
N LEU A 65 0.93 8.14 -4.44
CA LEU A 65 2.25 8.70 -4.72
C LEU A 65 2.18 10.19 -5.07
N GLU A 66 1.19 10.60 -5.85
CA GLU A 66 0.97 12.01 -6.21
C GLU A 66 0.57 12.84 -4.98
N VAL A 67 -0.38 12.36 -4.19
CA VAL A 67 -0.81 12.99 -2.94
C VAL A 67 0.35 13.12 -1.96
N ALA A 68 1.14 12.05 -1.76
CA ALA A 68 2.32 12.09 -0.90
C ALA A 68 3.32 13.17 -1.35
N GLY A 69 3.57 13.29 -2.66
CA GLY A 69 4.42 14.34 -3.22
C GLY A 69 3.93 15.75 -2.88
N THR A 70 2.61 16.01 -2.98
CA THR A 70 2.02 17.31 -2.60
C THR A 70 2.09 17.60 -1.10
N MET A 71 2.25 16.57 -0.28
CA MET A 71 2.45 16.69 1.17
C MET A 71 3.92 16.83 1.58
N GLY A 72 4.84 16.89 0.62
CA GLY A 72 6.28 16.95 0.86
C GLY A 72 6.87 15.63 1.39
N ILE A 73 6.19 14.53 1.19
CA ILE A 73 6.67 13.20 1.58
C ILE A 73 7.55 12.65 0.46
N GLU A 74 8.80 12.31 0.80
CA GLU A 74 9.69 11.65 -0.15
C GLU A 74 9.13 10.27 -0.52
N THR A 75 9.01 10.01 -1.83
CA THR A 75 8.51 8.73 -2.34
C THR A 75 9.60 7.98 -3.08
N VAL A 76 9.72 6.68 -2.80
CA VAL A 76 10.69 5.79 -3.43
C VAL A 76 9.97 4.62 -4.09
N THR A 77 10.22 4.41 -5.36
CA THR A 77 9.76 3.21 -6.08
C THR A 77 10.97 2.41 -6.54
N GLY A 78 11.03 1.13 -6.18
CA GLY A 78 12.21 0.31 -6.46
C GLY A 78 12.00 -1.17 -6.20
N LEU A 79 13.07 -1.93 -6.35
CA LEU A 79 13.10 -3.33 -5.92
C LEU A 79 13.28 -3.35 -4.40
N LEU A 80 12.30 -3.90 -3.71
CA LEU A 80 12.28 -3.97 -2.25
C LEU A 80 12.59 -5.40 -1.79
N ASN A 81 13.67 -5.58 -1.05
CA ASN A 81 13.97 -6.86 -0.43
C ASN A 81 12.98 -7.18 0.69
N PRO A 82 12.66 -8.46 0.96
CA PRO A 82 11.78 -8.85 2.06
C PRO A 82 12.20 -8.29 3.43
N GLY A 83 13.51 -8.16 3.69
CA GLY A 83 14.02 -7.52 4.91
C GLY A 83 13.57 -6.07 5.12
N ALA A 84 13.12 -5.36 4.08
CA ALA A 84 12.52 -4.05 4.23
C ALA A 84 11.22 -4.06 5.06
N LEU A 85 10.56 -5.22 5.17
CA LEU A 85 9.40 -5.40 6.04
C LEU A 85 9.80 -5.34 7.52
N ASP A 86 11.02 -5.81 7.85
CA ASP A 86 11.53 -5.80 9.22
C ASP A 86 12.00 -4.40 9.65
N ASP A 87 12.44 -3.57 8.68
CA ASP A 87 12.94 -2.22 8.92
C ASP A 87 11.84 -1.14 8.83
N ALA A 88 10.64 -1.48 8.35
CA ALA A 88 9.58 -0.52 8.13
C ALA A 88 9.00 0.02 9.45
N ASP A 89 8.83 1.34 9.55
CA ASP A 89 8.15 1.99 10.68
C ASP A 89 6.63 1.80 10.58
N GLU A 90 6.08 1.85 9.36
CA GLU A 90 4.66 1.65 9.08
C GLU A 90 4.50 0.78 7.82
N LEU A 91 3.42 0.02 7.77
CA LEU A 91 3.02 -0.80 6.64
C LEU A 91 1.53 -0.64 6.35
N PHE A 92 1.17 -0.57 5.08
CA PHE A 92 -0.23 -0.59 4.70
C PHE A 92 -0.43 -1.13 3.27
N PHE A 93 -1.59 -1.71 3.04
CA PHE A 93 -2.09 -1.99 1.71
C PHE A 93 -2.92 -0.83 1.17
N SER A 94 -2.95 -0.67 -0.15
CA SER A 94 -3.87 0.25 -0.81
C SER A 94 -4.65 -0.41 -1.94
N GLY A 95 -5.91 -0.02 -2.06
CA GLY A 95 -6.80 -0.52 -3.11
C GLY A 95 -8.08 0.30 -3.18
N THR A 96 -8.90 0.08 -4.22
CA THR A 96 -10.10 0.86 -4.47
C THR A 96 -11.10 0.81 -3.31
N SER A 97 -11.37 -0.37 -2.78
CA SER A 97 -12.34 -0.57 -1.70
C SER A 97 -11.80 -0.20 -0.32
N ALA A 98 -10.58 -0.61 -0.03
CA ALA A 98 -9.95 -0.38 1.28
C ALA A 98 -9.33 1.01 1.42
N LYS A 99 -9.10 1.73 0.31
CA LYS A 99 -8.29 2.96 0.22
C LYS A 99 -6.89 2.73 0.80
N LEU A 100 -6.71 2.95 2.11
CA LEU A 100 -5.52 2.54 2.87
C LEU A 100 -5.95 1.56 3.97
N LEU A 101 -5.30 0.41 4.00
CA LEU A 101 -5.51 -0.63 5.00
C LEU A 101 -4.21 -0.84 5.79
N PRO A 102 -4.10 -0.28 7.00
CA PRO A 102 -2.91 -0.43 7.82
C PRO A 102 -2.66 -1.90 8.19
N ILE A 103 -1.40 -2.30 8.18
CA ILE A 103 -0.96 -3.66 8.55
C ILE A 103 -0.44 -3.61 9.98
N ARG A 104 -0.97 -4.47 10.83
CA ARG A 104 -0.57 -4.56 12.24
C ARG A 104 0.57 -5.54 12.45
N GLN A 105 0.60 -6.63 11.66
CA GLN A 105 1.51 -7.74 11.87
C GLN A 105 1.97 -8.32 10.54
N VAL A 106 3.25 -8.67 10.45
CA VAL A 106 3.84 -9.42 9.33
C VAL A 106 4.67 -10.56 9.93
N GLY A 107 4.27 -11.81 9.67
CA GLY A 107 4.85 -12.96 10.36
C GLY A 107 4.71 -12.81 11.88
N ASP A 108 5.81 -12.92 12.59
CA ASP A 108 5.85 -12.76 14.05
C ASP A 108 6.05 -11.30 14.51
N ARG A 109 6.36 -10.39 13.56
CA ARG A 109 6.59 -8.98 13.86
C ARG A 109 5.28 -8.22 14.01
N ILE A 110 5.08 -7.58 15.15
CA ILE A 110 3.97 -6.66 15.44
C ILE A 110 4.50 -5.23 15.38
N LEU A 111 3.79 -4.34 14.68
CA LEU A 111 4.12 -2.91 14.64
C LEU A 111 3.58 -2.20 15.87
N ASP A 112 4.35 -1.24 16.41
CA ASP A 112 4.06 -0.56 17.66
C ASP A 112 2.84 0.38 17.57
N GLU A 113 2.72 1.11 16.45
CA GLU A 113 1.62 2.06 16.22
C GLU A 113 0.91 1.77 14.89
N VAL A 114 -0.40 1.50 14.95
CA VAL A 114 -1.22 1.18 13.77
C VAL A 114 -2.58 1.87 13.83
N PRO A 115 -2.93 2.75 12.86
CA PRO A 115 -2.07 3.26 11.81
C PRO A 115 -0.97 4.16 12.37
N GLY A 116 0.22 4.09 11.79
CA GLY A 116 1.29 5.02 12.09
C GLY A 116 0.99 6.44 11.60
N PRO A 117 1.79 7.45 12.02
CA PRO A 117 1.48 8.87 11.78
C PRO A 117 1.43 9.26 10.30
N LEU A 118 2.29 8.69 9.45
CA LEU A 118 2.28 9.01 8.01
C LEU A 118 1.08 8.36 7.33
N THR A 119 0.81 7.09 7.62
CA THR A 119 -0.37 6.38 7.12
C THR A 119 -1.67 7.09 7.49
N ARG A 120 -1.79 7.57 8.73
CA ARG A 120 -2.95 8.34 9.20
C ARG A 120 -3.14 9.62 8.40
N ARG A 121 -2.08 10.43 8.24
CA ARG A 121 -2.11 11.67 7.45
C ARG A 121 -2.51 11.42 5.99
N LEU A 122 -1.96 10.39 5.36
CA LEU A 122 -2.34 10.00 4.00
C LEU A 122 -3.80 9.56 3.92
N SER A 123 -4.28 8.78 4.89
CA SER A 123 -5.67 8.30 4.94
C SER A 123 -6.66 9.47 5.07
N GLU A 124 -6.38 10.42 5.96
CA GLU A 124 -7.19 11.63 6.14
C GLU A 124 -7.23 12.48 4.86
N ARG A 125 -6.08 12.66 4.21
CA ARG A 125 -6.01 13.40 2.95
C ARG A 125 -6.77 12.72 1.83
N MET A 126 -6.61 11.40 1.68
CA MET A 126 -7.37 10.61 0.71
C MET A 126 -8.89 10.68 0.96
N ALA A 127 -9.31 10.65 2.21
CA ALA A 127 -10.71 10.80 2.58
C ALA A 127 -11.25 12.20 2.23
N ALA A 128 -10.47 13.24 2.43
CA ALA A 128 -10.84 14.62 2.04
C ALA A 128 -10.97 14.74 0.50
N ILE A 129 -10.02 14.19 -0.25
CA ILE A 129 -10.04 14.18 -1.73
C ILE A 129 -11.28 13.46 -2.24
N THR A 130 -11.50 12.22 -1.80
CA THR A 130 -12.62 11.41 -2.31
C THR A 130 -14.01 11.92 -1.91
N SER A 131 -14.09 12.77 -0.88
CA SER A 131 -15.33 13.45 -0.47
C SER A 131 -15.48 14.86 -1.04
N GLY A 132 -14.57 15.31 -1.91
CA GLY A 132 -14.62 16.63 -2.54
C GLY A 132 -14.29 17.80 -1.63
N ARG A 133 -13.77 17.55 -0.43
CA ARG A 133 -13.39 18.61 0.54
C ARG A 133 -12.00 19.17 0.33
N ASP A 134 -11.20 18.54 -0.57
CA ASP A 134 -9.86 18.98 -0.92
C ASP A 134 -9.88 19.76 -2.22
N GLU A 135 -9.87 21.09 -2.13
CA GLU A 135 -9.97 22.01 -3.27
C GLU A 135 -8.92 21.73 -4.37
N PRO A 136 -7.62 21.55 -4.08
CA PRO A 136 -6.61 21.27 -5.10
C PRO A 136 -6.90 20.03 -5.94
N PHE A 137 -7.57 19.03 -5.39
CA PHE A 137 -7.89 17.77 -6.07
C PHE A 137 -9.33 17.66 -6.55
N ARG A 138 -10.13 18.73 -6.44
CA ARG A 138 -11.53 18.72 -6.86
C ARG A 138 -11.72 18.39 -8.33
N HIS A 139 -10.74 18.73 -9.18
CA HIS A 139 -10.72 18.42 -10.61
C HIS A 139 -10.59 16.91 -10.92
N TRP A 140 -10.29 16.08 -9.95
CA TRP A 140 -10.29 14.62 -10.08
C TRP A 140 -11.66 14.00 -9.93
N LEU A 141 -12.62 14.74 -9.41
CA LEU A 141 -13.99 14.28 -9.20
C LEU A 141 -14.84 14.67 -10.39
N PHE A 142 -15.60 13.71 -10.92
CA PHE A 142 -16.62 14.01 -11.90
C PHE A 142 -17.82 14.62 -11.17
N PRO A 143 -18.36 15.76 -11.64
CA PRO A 143 -19.62 16.27 -11.11
C PRO A 143 -20.72 15.23 -11.36
N ALA A 144 -21.53 14.97 -10.34
CA ALA A 144 -22.70 14.12 -10.45
C ALA A 144 -23.79 14.79 -11.30
#